data_a88f8a62c89a28d73fd7577170b024c4
#
_entry.id   a88f8a62c89a28d73fd7577170b024c4
#
_cell.length_a   1.000
_cell.length_b   1.000
_cell.length_c   1.000
_cell.angle_alpha   90.00
_cell.angle_beta   90.00
_cell.angle_gamma   90.00
#
_symmetry.space_group_name_H-M   'P 1'
#
loop_
_entity.id
_entity.type
_entity.pdbx_description
1 polymer ?
#
loop_
_entity_poly.entity_id
_entity_poly.type
_entity_poly.pdbx_seq_one_letter_code
_entity_poly.pdbx_strand_id
1 'polypeptide(L)'
;MKIRRIVTTHDSSGRSMVGADSIIESQPGKMQPAVSVANLWLNALPPSLDGADPIERDFPVLPSHGGAVFRILELAPGTPPHMHKTETIDYIVVLAGTLNMLLDDGTELAMKPHDVMIQRATVHGWANRGSEPCRFATVVIDASGAKE
;
A
#
# COMPACT_ATOMS: atom_id res chain seq x y z
N MET A 1 3.44 -1.76 -13.55
CA MET A 1 3.93 -3.09 -13.06
C MET A 1 2.80 -4.11 -13.08
N LYS A 2 3.14 -5.42 -13.07
CA LYS A 2 2.17 -6.53 -12.99
C LYS A 2 2.44 -7.34 -11.73
N ILE A 3 1.39 -7.58 -10.94
CA ILE A 3 1.46 -8.30 -9.66
C ILE A 3 0.53 -9.52 -9.74
N ARG A 4 1.06 -10.72 -9.52
CA ARG A 4 0.22 -11.90 -9.33
C ARG A 4 -0.39 -11.85 -7.94
N ARG A 5 -1.71 -11.93 -7.89
CA ARG A 5 -2.50 -11.89 -6.66
C ARG A 5 -3.26 -13.22 -6.51
N ILE A 6 -3.08 -13.87 -5.38
CA ILE A 6 -3.73 -15.13 -5.02
C ILE A 6 -4.61 -14.86 -3.81
N VAL A 7 -5.88 -15.29 -3.86
CA VAL A 7 -6.84 -15.20 -2.76
C VAL A 7 -7.34 -16.59 -2.43
N THR A 8 -7.32 -16.95 -1.17
CA THR A 8 -7.86 -18.22 -0.68
C THR A 8 -9.30 -18.06 -0.22
N THR A 9 -10.08 -19.13 -0.30
CA THR A 9 -11.46 -19.23 0.16
C THR A 9 -11.77 -20.66 0.58
N HIS A 10 -13.04 -20.94 0.85
CA HIS A 10 -13.53 -22.29 1.14
C HIS A 10 -14.56 -22.72 0.09
N ASP A 11 -14.62 -24.02 -0.20
CA ASP A 11 -15.69 -24.62 -0.99
C ASP A 11 -16.97 -24.82 -0.13
N SER A 12 -18.04 -25.32 -0.75
CA SER A 12 -19.32 -25.55 -0.09
C SER A 12 -19.26 -26.61 1.05
N SER A 13 -18.18 -27.39 1.11
CA SER A 13 -17.92 -28.37 2.19
C SER A 13 -16.97 -27.83 3.27
N GLY A 14 -16.55 -26.56 3.18
CA GLY A 14 -15.64 -25.91 4.13
C GLY A 14 -14.17 -26.23 3.91
N ARG A 15 -13.78 -26.87 2.78
CA ARG A 15 -12.36 -27.13 2.49
C ARG A 15 -11.71 -25.91 1.85
N SER A 16 -10.47 -25.65 2.23
CA SER A 16 -9.68 -24.54 1.70
C SER A 16 -9.37 -24.72 0.22
N MET A 17 -9.51 -23.65 -0.55
CA MET A 17 -9.20 -23.64 -1.99
C MET A 17 -8.66 -22.26 -2.42
N VAL A 18 -8.09 -22.19 -3.61
CA VAL A 18 -7.78 -20.93 -4.27
C VAL A 18 -9.08 -20.37 -4.86
N GLY A 19 -9.50 -19.21 -4.37
CA GLY A 19 -10.68 -18.50 -4.86
C GLY A 19 -10.38 -17.60 -6.05
N ALA A 20 -9.18 -16.99 -6.07
CA ALA A 20 -8.71 -16.19 -7.20
C ALA A 20 -7.19 -16.35 -7.38
N ASP A 21 -6.75 -16.39 -8.64
CA ASP A 21 -5.35 -16.31 -9.06
C ASP A 21 -5.30 -15.42 -10.30
N SER A 22 -4.90 -14.18 -10.14
CA SER A 22 -5.02 -13.15 -11.17
C SER A 22 -3.80 -12.23 -11.22
N ILE A 23 -3.63 -11.57 -12.35
CA ILE A 23 -2.61 -10.53 -12.51
C ILE A 23 -3.28 -9.18 -12.35
N ILE A 24 -2.81 -8.39 -11.40
CA ILE A 24 -3.23 -7.01 -11.18
C ILE A 24 -2.23 -6.10 -11.90
N GLU A 25 -2.74 -5.24 -12.76
CA GLU A 25 -1.95 -4.20 -13.42
C GLU A 25 -2.03 -2.89 -12.62
N SER A 26 -0.86 -2.28 -12.38
CA SER A 26 -0.82 -0.98 -11.70
C SER A 26 -1.43 0.12 -12.56
N GLN A 27 -2.03 1.10 -11.90
CA GLN A 27 -2.56 2.32 -12.49
C GLN A 27 -1.79 3.54 -11.96
N PRO A 28 -1.82 4.68 -12.64
CA PRO A 28 -1.31 5.93 -12.07
C PRO A 28 -1.98 6.26 -10.73
N GLY A 29 -1.19 6.73 -9.78
CA GLY A 29 -1.71 7.09 -8.46
C GLY A 29 -2.66 8.30 -8.52
N LYS A 30 -3.77 8.24 -7.78
CA LYS A 30 -4.77 9.32 -7.73
C LYS A 30 -4.19 10.63 -7.15
N MET A 31 -3.28 10.54 -6.16
CA MET A 31 -2.62 11.72 -5.56
C MET A 31 -1.39 12.15 -6.36
N GLN A 32 -0.61 11.21 -6.85
CA GLN A 32 0.65 11.45 -7.56
C GLN A 32 0.72 10.53 -8.77
N PRO A 33 0.32 11.01 -9.97
CA PRO A 33 0.26 10.18 -11.19
C PRO A 33 1.60 9.57 -11.63
N ALA A 34 2.74 10.15 -11.20
CA ALA A 34 4.07 9.61 -11.45
C ALA A 34 4.37 8.33 -10.63
N VAL A 35 3.55 8.02 -9.63
CA VAL A 35 3.62 6.80 -8.84
C VAL A 35 2.65 5.79 -9.41
N SER A 36 3.12 4.58 -9.73
CA SER A 36 2.25 3.47 -10.15
C SER A 36 1.72 2.73 -8.92
N VAL A 37 0.41 2.46 -8.88
CA VAL A 37 -0.29 1.82 -7.75
C VAL A 37 -1.01 0.57 -8.20
N ALA A 38 -0.71 -0.57 -7.60
CA ALA A 38 -1.49 -1.80 -7.70
C ALA A 38 -2.27 -2.01 -6.40
N ASN A 39 -3.57 -1.76 -6.42
CA ASN A 39 -4.45 -2.05 -5.29
C ASN A 39 -4.76 -3.54 -5.25
N LEU A 40 -4.59 -4.18 -4.09
CA LEU A 40 -4.65 -5.63 -3.93
C LEU A 40 -5.81 -6.09 -3.05
N TRP A 41 -6.11 -5.34 -1.98
CA TRP A 41 -7.18 -5.68 -1.05
C TRP A 41 -7.72 -4.44 -0.34
N LEU A 42 -9.02 -4.47 -0.05
CA LEU A 42 -9.73 -3.44 0.72
C LEU A 42 -10.69 -4.15 1.68
N ASN A 43 -10.66 -3.82 2.96
CA ASN A 43 -11.59 -4.34 3.95
C ASN A 43 -11.93 -3.30 5.02
N ALA A 44 -13.08 -3.48 5.68
CA ALA A 44 -13.37 -2.84 6.96
C ALA A 44 -12.60 -3.51 8.09
N LEU A 45 -12.53 -2.89 9.26
CA LEU A 45 -12.02 -3.48 10.50
C LEU A 45 -13.13 -3.57 11.55
N PRO A 46 -13.31 -4.72 12.21
CA PRO A 46 -12.65 -6.00 11.96
C PRO A 46 -12.99 -6.56 10.57
N PRO A 47 -12.07 -7.28 9.91
CA PRO A 47 -12.31 -7.81 8.58
C PRO A 47 -13.36 -8.94 8.61
N SER A 48 -14.22 -9.00 7.60
CA SER A 48 -15.09 -10.15 7.37
C SER A 48 -14.33 -11.24 6.61
N LEU A 49 -14.46 -12.49 7.06
CA LEU A 49 -13.87 -13.66 6.37
C LEU A 49 -14.70 -14.10 5.16
N ASP A 50 -16.00 -13.77 5.14
CA ASP A 50 -16.96 -14.19 4.11
C ASP A 50 -17.25 -13.07 3.09
N GLY A 51 -16.47 -11.98 3.13
CA GLY A 51 -16.62 -10.85 2.23
C GLY A 51 -16.30 -11.20 0.79
N ALA A 52 -17.05 -10.62 -0.17
CA ALA A 52 -16.71 -10.71 -1.58
C ALA A 52 -15.34 -10.09 -1.86
N ASP A 53 -14.64 -10.62 -2.88
CA ASP A 53 -13.37 -10.06 -3.36
C ASP A 53 -13.56 -8.58 -3.76
N PRO A 54 -12.83 -7.63 -3.16
CA PRO A 54 -13.02 -6.20 -3.42
C PRO A 54 -12.38 -5.72 -4.74
N ILE A 55 -11.74 -6.57 -5.52
CA ILE A 55 -10.88 -6.16 -6.65
C ILE A 55 -11.61 -5.32 -7.71
N GLU A 56 -12.90 -5.55 -7.91
CA GLU A 56 -13.73 -4.79 -8.85
C GLU A 56 -14.26 -3.47 -8.29
N ARG A 57 -13.96 -3.17 -7.01
CA ARG A 57 -14.39 -1.91 -6.39
C ARG A 57 -13.45 -0.76 -6.77
N ASP A 58 -13.96 0.47 -6.74
CA ASP A 58 -13.11 1.66 -6.77
C ASP A 58 -12.37 1.79 -5.42
N PHE A 59 -11.07 1.59 -5.47
CA PHE A 59 -10.22 1.70 -4.28
C PHE A 59 -10.03 3.18 -3.91
N PRO A 60 -10.35 3.57 -2.67
CA PRO A 60 -10.09 4.92 -2.20
C PRO A 60 -8.59 5.17 -2.06
N VAL A 61 -8.19 6.44 -2.05
CA VAL A 61 -6.81 6.84 -1.73
C VAL A 61 -6.47 6.44 -0.30
N LEU A 62 -7.36 6.75 0.63
CA LEU A 62 -7.26 6.34 2.04
C LEU A 62 -8.42 5.38 2.36
N PRO A 63 -8.21 4.42 3.27
CA PRO A 63 -9.31 3.58 3.74
C PRO A 63 -10.37 4.46 4.40
N SER A 64 -11.63 4.11 4.25
CA SER A 64 -12.73 4.74 4.98
C SER A 64 -12.74 4.25 6.44
N HIS A 65 -13.47 4.97 7.30
CA HIS A 65 -13.58 4.78 8.74
C HIS A 65 -13.43 3.32 9.21
N GLY A 66 -12.34 3.06 9.93
CA GLY A 66 -11.99 1.74 10.44
C GLY A 66 -11.67 0.71 9.36
N GLY A 67 -11.17 1.13 8.20
CA GLY A 67 -10.79 0.22 7.11
C GLY A 67 -9.28 0.05 6.96
N ALA A 68 -8.90 -0.87 6.06
CA ALA A 68 -7.52 -1.06 5.63
C ALA A 68 -7.43 -1.30 4.13
N VAL A 69 -6.35 -0.79 3.51
CA VAL A 69 -6.03 -1.01 2.09
C VAL A 69 -4.64 -1.61 1.99
N PHE A 70 -4.52 -2.71 1.27
CA PHE A 70 -3.24 -3.31 0.89
C PHE A 70 -2.93 -3.00 -0.57
N ARG A 71 -1.72 -2.48 -0.82
CA ARG A 71 -1.25 -2.13 -2.17
C ARG A 71 0.25 -2.26 -2.34
N ILE A 72 0.69 -2.32 -3.59
CA ILE A 72 2.09 -2.16 -3.97
C ILE A 72 2.23 -0.89 -4.80
N LEU A 73 3.23 -0.07 -4.46
CA LEU A 73 3.57 1.14 -5.18
C LEU A 73 4.93 0.98 -5.87
N GLU A 74 5.06 1.66 -7.02
CA GLU A 74 6.33 1.78 -7.72
C GLU A 74 6.61 3.24 -8.04
N LEU A 75 7.78 3.71 -7.62
CA LEU A 75 8.32 5.03 -7.94
C LEU A 75 9.36 4.89 -9.04
N ALA A 76 9.16 5.57 -10.16
CA ALA A 76 10.17 5.68 -11.21
C ALA A 76 11.44 6.39 -10.69
N PRO A 77 12.62 6.15 -11.30
CA PRO A 77 13.81 6.93 -11.01
C PRO A 77 13.55 8.43 -11.09
N GLY A 78 14.07 9.19 -10.14
CA GLY A 78 13.90 10.64 -10.07
C GLY A 78 12.54 11.12 -9.60
N THR A 79 11.65 10.25 -9.13
CA THR A 79 10.37 10.66 -8.55
C THR A 79 10.61 11.57 -7.33
N PRO A 80 10.14 12.84 -7.37
CA PRO A 80 10.32 13.76 -6.25
C PRO A 80 9.38 13.43 -5.09
N PRO A 81 9.69 13.85 -3.85
CA PRO A 81 8.81 13.66 -2.72
C PRO A 81 7.54 14.52 -2.84
N HIS A 82 6.41 13.96 -2.47
CA HIS A 82 5.16 14.66 -2.21
C HIS A 82 4.90 14.60 -0.70
N MET A 83 5.20 15.70 0.02
CA MET A 83 5.03 15.76 1.46
C MET A 83 3.56 15.84 1.83
N HIS A 84 3.10 14.95 2.69
CA HIS A 84 1.71 14.89 3.14
C HIS A 84 1.61 14.24 4.52
N LYS A 85 0.42 14.33 5.11
CA LYS A 85 0.05 13.68 6.38
C LYS A 85 -1.29 12.98 6.19
N THR A 86 -1.42 11.79 6.78
CA THR A 86 -2.66 11.01 6.81
C THR A 86 -2.93 10.54 8.24
N GLU A 87 -4.19 10.43 8.63
CA GLU A 87 -4.58 9.85 9.92
C GLU A 87 -4.64 8.33 9.81
N THR A 88 -3.49 7.72 9.51
CA THR A 88 -3.33 6.29 9.29
C THR A 88 -2.09 5.76 9.99
N ILE A 89 -2.09 4.44 10.22
CA ILE A 89 -0.87 3.68 10.49
C ILE A 89 -0.58 2.85 9.26
N ASP A 90 0.61 3.03 8.68
CA ASP A 90 1.01 2.31 7.49
C ASP A 90 2.14 1.34 7.81
N TYR A 91 1.96 0.08 7.43
CA TYR A 91 3.02 -0.93 7.47
C TYR A 91 3.63 -1.01 6.09
N ILE A 92 4.92 -0.73 5.99
CA ILE A 92 5.65 -0.60 4.73
C ILE A 92 6.81 -1.59 4.72
N VAL A 93 7.00 -2.27 3.59
CA VAL A 93 8.19 -3.08 3.33
C VAL A 93 8.71 -2.80 1.92
N VAL A 94 10.01 -2.49 1.81
CA VAL A 94 10.66 -2.28 0.51
C VAL A 94 10.88 -3.63 -0.15
N LEU A 95 10.49 -3.75 -1.42
CA LEU A 95 10.57 -4.98 -2.21
C LEU A 95 11.72 -4.94 -3.23
N ALA A 96 11.99 -3.77 -3.82
CA ALA A 96 13.04 -3.58 -4.82
C ALA A 96 13.47 -2.11 -4.89
N GLY A 97 14.70 -1.86 -5.33
CA GLY A 97 15.26 -0.52 -5.45
C GLY A 97 15.55 0.12 -4.08
N THR A 98 15.60 1.44 -4.04
CA THR A 98 15.83 2.22 -2.82
C THR A 98 14.71 3.23 -2.65
N LEU A 99 14.02 3.18 -1.53
CA LEU A 99 12.99 4.15 -1.14
C LEU A 99 13.62 5.22 -0.25
N ASN A 100 13.57 6.47 -0.67
CA ASN A 100 13.96 7.58 0.18
C ASN A 100 12.73 8.12 0.92
N MET A 101 12.75 8.01 2.24
CA MET A 101 11.72 8.54 3.12
C MET A 101 12.19 9.88 3.68
N LEU A 102 11.31 10.88 3.60
CA LEU A 102 11.55 12.22 4.11
C LEU A 102 10.55 12.55 5.22
N LEU A 103 11.01 13.24 6.24
CA LEU A 103 10.19 13.83 7.31
C LEU A 103 10.25 15.36 7.23
N ASP A 104 9.34 16.04 7.95
CA ASP A 104 9.22 17.50 7.94
C ASP A 104 10.31 18.21 8.76
N ASP A 105 11.05 17.49 9.59
CA ASP A 105 12.26 17.99 10.28
C ASP A 105 13.51 18.01 9.39
N GLY A 106 13.40 17.61 8.13
CA GLY A 106 14.49 17.51 7.17
C GLY A 106 15.23 16.18 7.19
N THR A 107 14.83 15.23 8.04
CA THR A 107 15.39 13.88 8.02
C THR A 107 15.07 13.19 6.70
N GLU A 108 16.07 12.62 6.04
CA GLU A 108 15.93 11.73 4.90
C GLU A 108 16.66 10.41 5.16
N LEU A 109 15.95 9.29 4.99
CA LEU A 109 16.47 7.94 5.16
C LEU A 109 16.31 7.14 3.87
N ALA A 110 17.36 6.43 3.46
CA ALA A 110 17.34 5.50 2.34
C ALA A 110 17.04 4.08 2.84
N MET A 111 15.91 3.53 2.43
CA MET A 111 15.46 2.18 2.76
C MET A 111 15.73 1.24 1.59
N LYS A 112 16.25 0.06 1.87
CA LYS A 112 16.60 -1.00 0.90
C LYS A 112 15.61 -2.16 0.99
N PRO A 113 15.63 -3.10 0.02
CA PRO A 113 14.79 -4.31 0.09
C PRO A 113 14.93 -5.01 1.45
N HIS A 114 13.77 -5.40 1.99
CA HIS A 114 13.55 -5.99 3.32
C HIS A 114 13.56 -5.01 4.49
N ASP A 115 13.91 -3.73 4.30
CA ASP A 115 13.69 -2.72 5.34
C ASP A 115 12.19 -2.50 5.53
N VAL A 116 11.80 -2.31 6.79
CA VAL A 116 10.41 -2.14 7.21
C VAL A 116 10.25 -0.80 7.91
N MET A 117 9.14 -0.13 7.65
CA MET A 117 8.76 1.09 8.35
C MET A 117 7.32 1.00 8.86
N ILE A 118 7.12 1.54 10.05
CA ILE A 118 5.80 1.84 10.60
C ILE A 118 5.62 3.36 10.56
N GLN A 119 4.77 3.81 9.64
CA GLN A 119 4.42 5.22 9.49
C GLN A 119 3.24 5.53 10.41
N ARG A 120 3.39 6.49 11.33
CA ARG A 120 2.42 6.81 12.38
C ARG A 120 1.91 8.24 12.25
N ALA A 121 1.08 8.52 11.25
CA ALA A 121 0.44 9.83 11.05
C ALA A 121 1.41 11.03 11.06
N THR A 122 2.69 10.84 10.76
CA THR A 122 3.69 11.91 10.66
C THR A 122 3.62 12.56 9.29
N VAL A 123 4.05 13.82 9.17
CA VAL A 123 4.28 14.44 7.86
C VAL A 123 5.46 13.74 7.20
N HIS A 124 5.25 13.20 6.01
CA HIS A 124 6.26 12.41 5.30
C HIS A 124 6.14 12.55 3.78
N GLY A 125 7.17 12.13 3.10
CA GLY A 125 7.20 12.03 1.64
C GLY A 125 8.08 10.87 1.19
N TRP A 126 7.77 10.35 0.00
CA TRP A 126 8.51 9.27 -0.63
C TRP A 126 9.17 9.77 -1.91
N ALA A 127 10.44 9.46 -2.08
CA ALA A 127 11.21 9.80 -3.27
C ALA A 127 12.01 8.59 -3.75
N ASN A 128 12.36 8.59 -5.02
CA ASN A 128 13.33 7.66 -5.58
C ASN A 128 14.53 8.47 -6.11
N ARG A 129 15.64 8.44 -5.36
CA ARG A 129 16.92 9.09 -5.73
C ARG A 129 17.82 8.18 -6.55
N GLY A 130 17.43 6.91 -6.72
CA GLY A 130 18.18 5.90 -7.45
C GLY A 130 17.99 5.96 -8.96
N SER A 131 18.69 5.08 -9.67
CA SER A 131 18.61 4.89 -11.12
C SER A 131 17.63 3.81 -11.55
N GLU A 132 17.14 3.01 -10.61
CA GLU A 132 16.20 1.91 -10.85
C GLU A 132 14.84 2.18 -10.21
N PRO A 133 13.75 1.61 -10.73
CA PRO A 133 12.44 1.71 -10.08
C PRO A 133 12.48 1.19 -8.64
N CYS A 134 11.84 1.91 -7.73
CA CYS A 134 11.66 1.49 -6.34
C CYS A 134 10.26 0.93 -6.15
N ARG A 135 10.13 -0.26 -5.54
CA ARG A 135 8.87 -0.90 -5.19
C ARG A 135 8.76 -1.13 -3.70
N PHE A 136 7.59 -0.88 -3.15
CA PHE A 136 7.29 -1.24 -1.77
C PHE A 136 5.83 -1.65 -1.62
N ALA A 137 5.57 -2.56 -0.70
CA ALA A 137 4.22 -2.91 -0.28
C ALA A 137 3.82 -2.05 0.91
N THR A 138 2.54 -1.70 0.99
CA THR A 138 1.99 -1.00 2.16
C THR A 138 0.61 -1.52 2.52
N VAL A 139 0.38 -1.66 3.82
CA VAL A 139 -0.96 -1.81 4.41
C VAL A 139 -1.26 -0.50 5.12
N VAL A 140 -2.23 0.24 4.60
CA VAL A 140 -2.69 1.52 5.16
C VAL A 140 -3.93 1.24 5.99
N ILE A 141 -3.87 1.57 7.28
CA ILE A 141 -4.93 1.30 8.26
C ILE A 141 -5.46 2.63 8.78
N ASP A 142 -6.77 2.84 8.67
CA ASP A 142 -7.42 4.04 9.20
C ASP A 142 -7.25 4.11 10.73
N ALA A 143 -6.77 5.25 11.22
CA ALA A 143 -6.60 5.57 12.63
C ALA A 143 -7.38 6.85 13.06
N SER A 144 -8.20 7.40 12.15
CA SER A 144 -8.93 8.68 12.37
C SER A 144 -9.93 8.65 13.53
N GLY A 145 -10.35 7.45 13.97
CA GLY A 145 -11.23 7.27 15.13
C GLY A 145 -10.52 6.91 16.44
N ALA A 146 -9.19 6.78 16.42
CA ALA A 146 -8.43 6.48 17.63
C ALA A 146 -8.41 7.72 18.53
N LYS A 147 -9.04 7.62 19.70
CA LYS A 147 -8.87 8.64 20.76
C LYS A 147 -7.50 8.41 21.40
N GLU A 148 -6.73 9.47 21.55
CA GLU A 148 -5.54 9.49 22.40
C GLU A 148 -5.89 9.17 23.87
#